data_882ac15bb9b3786b513033a129ce86b5
#
_entry.id   882ac15bb9b3786b513033a129ce86b5
#
_cell.length_a   1.000
_cell.length_b   1.000
_cell.length_c   1.000
_cell.angle_alpha   90.00
_cell.angle_beta   90.00
_cell.angle_gamma   90.00
#
_symmetry.space_group_name_H-M   'P 1'
#
loop_
_entity.id
_entity.type
_entity.pdbx_description
1 polymer ?
#
loop_
_entity_poly.entity_id
_entity_poly.type
_entity_poly.pdbx_seq_one_letter_code
_entity_poly.pdbx_strand_id
1 'polypeptide(L)'
;MFFAVKLEFLYCTFILSILSINNHTIAFAFSLFEKLLSGSIEEHLNFIKLIEASLAVLIQAGFQAIVVEDFYDEVITQLKKFTPSDYSPAKLEELLLVFQQDDVSNSIVVFLRFLTSAYLKTHSDDYYPFIMDDPSLVQLEASGNPSGILPIDHFCNINIEAMGKESDEIHITLLSTVLKVKVQVAYLDGRSSDDSPTANILTYPAFDLDKSSLETPLTLLYRPGHYDIIYPN
;
A
#
# COMPACT_ATOMS: atom_id res chain seq x y z
N MET A 1 22.15 17.97 9.68
CA MET A 1 21.40 19.05 10.32
C MET A 1 19.93 18.70 10.11
N PHE A 2 19.34 18.04 11.09
CA PHE A 2 17.95 17.57 10.99
C PHE A 2 17.03 18.73 11.30
N PHE A 3 16.23 19.17 10.33
CA PHE A 3 15.16 20.12 10.56
C PHE A 3 14.03 19.40 11.31
N ALA A 4 13.86 19.75 12.57
CA ALA A 4 12.66 19.37 13.32
C ALA A 4 11.49 20.17 12.75
N VAL A 5 10.68 19.55 11.90
CA VAL A 5 9.40 20.11 11.47
C VAL A 5 8.47 20.01 12.66
N LYS A 6 8.01 21.16 13.15
CA LYS A 6 7.02 21.24 14.23
C LYS A 6 5.66 20.88 13.61
N LEU A 7 5.33 19.60 13.60
CA LEU A 7 3.97 19.14 13.34
C LEU A 7 3.14 19.60 14.54
N GLU A 8 2.12 20.45 14.34
CA GLU A 8 1.19 20.92 15.39
C GLU A 8 0.28 19.80 15.95
N PHE A 9 0.50 18.59 15.52
CA PHE A 9 -0.03 17.40 16.14
C PHE A 9 1.11 16.68 16.88
N LEU A 10 0.84 16.29 18.12
CA LEU A 10 1.67 15.52 19.06
C LEU A 10 2.21 14.19 18.46
N TYR A 11 3.08 14.26 17.46
CA TYR A 11 3.76 13.09 16.93
C TYR A 11 5.22 13.12 17.36
N CYS A 12 5.61 12.18 18.23
CA CYS A 12 7.01 11.91 18.49
C CYS A 12 7.56 11.07 17.35
N THR A 13 8.53 11.62 16.66
CA THR A 13 9.04 11.07 15.41
C THR A 13 10.04 9.97 15.70
N PHE A 14 9.61 8.72 15.77
CA PHE A 14 10.47 7.64 15.33
C PHE A 14 10.20 7.44 13.84
N ILE A 15 11.05 8.07 13.01
CA ILE A 15 11.08 7.77 11.58
C ILE A 15 11.86 6.47 11.49
N LEU A 16 11.17 5.36 11.31
CA LEU A 16 11.79 4.14 10.88
C LEU A 16 12.03 4.28 9.37
N SER A 17 13.20 4.80 9.00
CA SER A 17 13.74 4.67 7.62
C SER A 17 14.07 3.20 7.41
N ILE A 18 13.04 2.38 7.23
CA ILE A 18 13.14 0.92 7.31
C ILE A 18 13.89 0.37 6.13
N LEU A 19 13.86 1.02 4.98
CA LEU A 19 14.49 0.52 3.78
C LEU A 19 14.85 1.69 2.86
N SER A 20 16.06 1.70 2.35
CA SER A 20 16.53 2.59 1.28
C SER A 20 15.85 2.31 -0.08
N ILE A 21 14.59 1.86 -0.07
CA ILE A 21 13.83 1.52 -1.26
C ILE A 21 12.69 2.51 -1.39
N ASN A 22 12.68 3.24 -2.50
CA ASN A 22 11.66 4.21 -2.94
C ASN A 22 10.30 3.55 -3.20
N ASN A 23 9.77 2.76 -2.24
CA ASN A 23 8.56 2.00 -2.44
C ASN A 23 7.58 2.19 -1.28
N HIS A 24 6.56 3.01 -1.51
CA HIS A 24 5.49 3.22 -0.55
C HIS A 24 4.79 1.92 -0.15
N THR A 25 4.72 0.92 -1.07
CA THR A 25 4.07 -0.37 -0.82
C THR A 25 4.75 -1.13 0.32
N ILE A 26 6.08 -1.02 0.46
CA ILE A 26 6.81 -1.66 1.57
C ILE A 26 6.50 -0.94 2.90
N ALA A 27 6.52 0.39 2.92
CA ALA A 27 6.19 1.16 4.12
C ALA A 27 4.75 0.91 4.57
N PHE A 28 3.83 0.87 3.60
CA PHE A 28 2.44 0.48 3.83
C PHE A 28 2.33 -0.94 4.38
N ALA A 29 2.97 -1.92 3.73
CA ALA A 29 2.90 -3.33 4.13
C ALA A 29 3.46 -3.54 5.55
N PHE A 30 4.63 -2.98 5.85
CA PHE A 30 5.20 -3.08 7.19
C PHE A 30 4.28 -2.44 8.24
N SER A 31 3.81 -1.21 8.01
CA SER A 31 2.88 -0.52 8.91
C SER A 31 1.59 -1.32 9.15
N LEU A 32 1.08 -1.97 8.10
CA LEU A 32 -0.08 -2.86 8.19
C LEU A 32 0.20 -4.09 9.06
N PHE A 33 1.30 -4.79 8.82
CA PHE A 33 1.67 -5.97 9.62
C PHE A 33 1.95 -5.62 11.08
N GLU A 34 2.64 -4.51 11.32
CA GLU A 34 2.89 -3.99 12.68
C GLU A 34 1.57 -3.67 13.39
N LYS A 35 0.64 -3.03 12.68
CA LYS A 35 -0.67 -2.69 13.23
C LYS A 35 -1.49 -3.94 13.53
N LEU A 36 -1.48 -4.93 12.65
CA LEU A 36 -2.15 -6.22 12.88
C LEU A 36 -1.51 -6.99 14.04
N LEU A 37 -0.18 -6.96 14.18
CA LEU A 37 0.53 -7.59 15.29
C LEU A 37 0.22 -6.92 16.63
N SER A 38 0.05 -5.60 16.66
CA SER A 38 -0.26 -4.83 17.88
C SER A 38 -1.76 -4.66 18.16
N GLY A 39 -2.61 -5.07 17.22
CA GLY A 39 -4.07 -4.90 17.27
C GLY A 39 -4.81 -6.02 18.01
N SER A 40 -6.09 -6.14 17.73
CA SER A 40 -6.92 -7.20 18.31
C SER A 40 -6.81 -8.51 17.51
N ILE A 41 -7.03 -9.64 18.20
CA ILE A 41 -7.11 -10.96 17.53
C ILE A 41 -8.25 -10.97 16.50
N GLU A 42 -9.35 -10.28 16.78
CA GLU A 42 -10.50 -10.21 15.88
C GLU A 42 -10.16 -9.50 14.57
N GLU A 43 -9.50 -8.33 14.62
CA GLU A 43 -9.02 -7.62 13.44
C GLU A 43 -8.08 -8.49 12.61
N HIS A 44 -7.12 -9.12 13.28
CA HIS A 44 -6.14 -9.99 12.64
C HIS A 44 -6.80 -11.17 11.89
N LEU A 45 -7.73 -11.89 12.54
CA LEU A 45 -8.44 -12.99 11.91
C LEU A 45 -9.37 -12.54 10.77
N ASN A 46 -10.01 -11.37 10.91
CA ASN A 46 -10.83 -10.81 9.85
C ASN A 46 -9.98 -10.40 8.65
N PHE A 47 -8.77 -9.87 8.89
CA PHE A 47 -7.84 -9.53 7.83
C PHE A 47 -7.32 -10.79 7.10
N ILE A 48 -6.97 -11.86 7.82
CA ILE A 48 -6.62 -13.15 7.18
C ILE A 48 -7.74 -13.62 6.26
N LYS A 49 -9.00 -13.61 6.70
CA LYS A 49 -10.16 -14.00 5.86
C LYS A 49 -10.29 -13.11 4.62
N LEU A 50 -10.00 -11.82 4.73
CA LEU A 50 -10.01 -10.91 3.59
C LEU A 50 -8.93 -11.31 2.57
N ILE A 51 -7.72 -11.62 3.02
CA ILE A 51 -6.64 -12.09 2.15
C ILE A 51 -6.98 -13.46 1.55
N GLU A 52 -7.53 -14.40 2.33
CA GLU A 52 -7.97 -15.70 1.81
C GLU A 52 -9.03 -15.56 0.71
N ALA A 53 -9.97 -14.64 0.87
CA ALA A 53 -10.98 -14.36 -0.15
C ALA A 53 -10.41 -13.66 -1.41
N SER A 54 -9.30 -12.95 -1.29
CA SER A 54 -8.71 -12.16 -2.38
C SER A 54 -8.13 -13.02 -3.51
N LEU A 55 -7.74 -14.28 -3.24
CA LEU A 55 -7.24 -15.19 -4.28
C LEU A 55 -8.28 -15.40 -5.39
N ALA A 56 -9.56 -15.56 -5.02
CA ALA A 56 -10.64 -15.67 -5.99
C ALA A 56 -10.81 -14.40 -6.84
N VAL A 57 -10.60 -13.23 -6.24
CA VAL A 57 -10.65 -11.93 -6.94
C VAL A 57 -9.52 -11.82 -7.96
N LEU A 58 -8.30 -12.24 -7.61
CA LEU A 58 -7.16 -12.28 -8.52
C LEU A 58 -7.44 -13.16 -9.73
N ILE A 59 -7.95 -14.39 -9.51
CA ILE A 59 -8.29 -15.31 -10.58
C ILE A 59 -9.39 -14.73 -11.48
N GLN A 60 -10.44 -14.13 -10.91
CA GLN A 60 -11.51 -13.49 -11.65
C GLN A 60 -11.01 -12.31 -12.50
N ALA A 61 -10.01 -11.57 -12.02
CA ALA A 61 -9.36 -10.47 -12.76
C ALA A 61 -8.40 -10.95 -13.87
N GLY A 62 -8.28 -12.27 -14.09
CA GLY A 62 -7.49 -12.86 -15.17
C GLY A 62 -6.07 -13.27 -14.77
N PHE A 63 -5.68 -13.19 -13.51
CA PHE A 63 -4.39 -13.71 -13.05
C PHE A 63 -4.39 -15.24 -13.05
N GLN A 64 -3.29 -15.85 -13.49
CA GLN A 64 -3.13 -17.30 -13.45
C GLN A 64 -2.80 -17.73 -12.02
N ALA A 65 -3.51 -18.74 -11.50
CA ALA A 65 -3.31 -19.25 -10.13
C ALA A 65 -1.83 -19.56 -9.85
N ILE A 66 -1.17 -20.28 -10.73
CA ILE A 66 0.25 -20.65 -10.59
C ILE A 66 1.20 -19.45 -10.45
N VAL A 67 0.81 -18.27 -10.93
CA VAL A 67 1.63 -17.06 -10.82
C VAL A 67 1.43 -16.36 -9.49
N VAL A 68 0.22 -16.41 -8.93
CA VAL A 68 -0.14 -15.64 -7.72
C VAL A 68 -0.05 -16.46 -6.44
N GLU A 69 -0.13 -17.79 -6.52
CA GLU A 69 -0.16 -18.68 -5.34
C GLU A 69 1.07 -18.53 -4.45
N ASP A 70 2.28 -18.49 -5.01
CA ASP A 70 3.51 -18.38 -4.21
C ASP A 70 3.55 -17.06 -3.41
N PHE A 71 3.13 -15.96 -4.01
CA PHE A 71 3.07 -14.65 -3.35
C PHE A 71 1.96 -14.59 -2.30
N TYR A 72 0.81 -15.19 -2.60
CA TYR A 72 -0.30 -15.34 -1.66
C TYR A 72 0.11 -16.17 -0.45
N ASP A 73 0.74 -17.32 -0.66
CA ASP A 73 1.19 -18.23 0.39
C ASP A 73 2.21 -17.55 1.31
N GLU A 74 3.10 -16.71 0.76
CA GLU A 74 4.04 -15.93 1.57
C GLU A 74 3.30 -14.94 2.48
N VAL A 75 2.33 -14.18 1.95
CA VAL A 75 1.55 -13.24 2.77
C VAL A 75 0.80 -13.98 3.89
N ILE A 76 0.12 -15.09 3.58
CA ILE A 76 -0.60 -15.89 4.57
C ILE A 76 0.36 -16.48 5.61
N THR A 77 1.54 -16.94 5.19
CA THR A 77 2.57 -17.46 6.10
C THR A 77 3.01 -16.41 7.10
N GLN A 78 3.32 -15.19 6.63
CA GLN A 78 3.73 -14.10 7.50
C GLN A 78 2.58 -13.61 8.41
N LEU A 79 1.34 -13.52 7.92
CA LEU A 79 0.19 -13.19 8.74
C LEU A 79 -0.02 -14.22 9.87
N LYS A 80 0.11 -15.51 9.59
CA LYS A 80 0.01 -16.57 10.61
C LYS A 80 1.17 -16.59 11.58
N LYS A 81 2.35 -16.15 11.17
CA LYS A 81 3.55 -16.06 12.01
C LYS A 81 3.50 -14.90 13.00
N PHE A 82 2.94 -13.77 12.60
CA PHE A 82 2.89 -12.53 13.38
C PHE A 82 1.48 -12.27 13.91
N THR A 83 1.14 -12.93 15.02
CA THR A 83 -0.20 -12.84 15.63
C THR A 83 -0.21 -11.90 16.84
N PRO A 84 -1.34 -11.22 17.14
CA PRO A 84 -1.46 -10.34 18.30
C PRO A 84 -1.13 -11.00 19.64
N SER A 85 -1.37 -12.31 19.78
CA SER A 85 -1.06 -13.07 21.00
C SER A 85 0.45 -13.10 21.32
N ASP A 86 1.31 -12.91 20.32
CA ASP A 86 2.76 -12.98 20.43
C ASP A 86 3.40 -11.58 20.50
N TYR A 87 2.59 -10.52 20.55
CA TYR A 87 3.09 -9.14 20.56
C TYR A 87 4.10 -8.91 21.68
N SER A 88 5.29 -8.49 21.30
CA SER A 88 6.39 -8.10 22.17
C SER A 88 7.40 -7.26 21.39
N PRO A 89 8.26 -6.49 22.07
CA PRO A 89 9.36 -5.78 21.39
C PRO A 89 10.25 -6.71 20.54
N ALA A 90 10.55 -7.91 21.05
CA ALA A 90 11.33 -8.91 20.31
C ALA A 90 10.59 -9.41 19.05
N LYS A 91 9.26 -9.57 19.12
CA LYS A 91 8.45 -9.98 17.97
C LYS A 91 8.36 -8.89 16.90
N LEU A 92 8.32 -7.64 17.33
CA LEU A 92 8.38 -6.49 16.42
C LEU A 92 9.76 -6.39 15.72
N GLU A 93 10.85 -6.63 16.45
CA GLU A 93 12.18 -6.70 15.86
C GLU A 93 12.30 -7.86 14.85
N GLU A 94 11.71 -9.03 15.16
CA GLU A 94 11.62 -10.15 14.22
C GLU A 94 10.84 -9.76 12.95
N LEU A 95 9.72 -9.05 13.07
CA LEU A 95 8.95 -8.54 11.92
C LEU A 95 9.81 -7.62 11.05
N LEU A 96 10.55 -6.70 11.69
CA LEU A 96 11.47 -5.81 10.98
C LEU A 96 12.53 -6.59 10.18
N LEU A 97 13.14 -7.61 10.81
CA LEU A 97 14.14 -8.46 10.15
C LEU A 97 13.56 -9.24 8.97
N VAL A 98 12.30 -9.68 9.05
CA VAL A 98 11.61 -10.34 7.93
C VAL A 98 11.41 -9.38 6.76
N PHE A 99 11.00 -8.15 7.02
CA PHE A 99 10.86 -7.15 5.96
C PHE A 99 12.17 -6.66 5.35
N GLN A 100 13.32 -6.94 6.00
CA GLN A 100 14.67 -6.72 5.43
C GLN A 100 15.14 -7.87 4.54
N GLN A 101 14.42 -9.00 4.48
CA GLN A 101 14.68 -10.09 3.55
C GLN A 101 14.01 -9.77 2.22
N ASP A 102 14.81 -9.54 1.18
CA ASP A 102 14.34 -9.08 -0.13
C ASP A 102 13.33 -10.05 -0.77
N ASP A 103 13.52 -11.35 -0.62
CA ASP A 103 12.61 -12.37 -1.15
C ASP A 103 11.24 -12.31 -0.49
N VAL A 104 11.16 -12.16 0.82
CA VAL A 104 9.89 -12.07 1.57
C VAL A 104 9.21 -10.73 1.30
N SER A 105 9.93 -9.61 1.49
CA SER A 105 9.36 -8.29 1.31
C SER A 105 8.90 -8.03 -0.12
N ASN A 106 9.65 -8.50 -1.13
CA ASN A 106 9.25 -8.39 -2.53
C ASN A 106 8.02 -9.27 -2.82
N SER A 107 7.92 -10.47 -2.26
CA SER A 107 6.73 -11.33 -2.43
C SER A 107 5.47 -10.65 -1.90
N ILE A 108 5.55 -10.05 -0.71
CA ILE A 108 4.44 -9.27 -0.13
C ILE A 108 4.07 -8.09 -1.04
N VAL A 109 5.05 -7.34 -1.53
CA VAL A 109 4.82 -6.19 -2.43
C VAL A 109 4.17 -6.62 -3.73
N VAL A 110 4.66 -7.68 -4.36
CA VAL A 110 4.09 -8.21 -5.61
C VAL A 110 2.64 -8.63 -5.41
N PHE A 111 2.35 -9.36 -4.33
CA PHE A 111 0.97 -9.73 -4.01
C PHE A 111 0.05 -8.51 -3.87
N LEU A 112 0.46 -7.49 -3.11
CA LEU A 112 -0.32 -6.27 -2.92
C LEU A 112 -0.53 -5.51 -4.22
N ARG A 113 0.47 -5.46 -5.10
CA ARG A 113 0.36 -4.85 -6.44
C ARG A 113 -0.61 -5.62 -7.33
N PHE A 114 -0.55 -6.94 -7.34
CA PHE A 114 -1.51 -7.78 -8.08
C PHE A 114 -2.93 -7.58 -7.56
N LEU A 115 -3.11 -7.52 -6.25
CA LEU A 115 -4.43 -7.27 -5.66
C LEU A 115 -4.97 -5.89 -6.02
N THR A 116 -4.12 -4.87 -6.02
CA THR A 116 -4.47 -3.51 -6.47
C THR A 116 -4.87 -3.50 -7.95
N SER A 117 -4.11 -4.19 -8.79
CA SER A 117 -4.39 -4.34 -10.22
C SER A 117 -5.72 -5.07 -10.46
N ALA A 118 -5.95 -6.18 -9.76
CA ALA A 118 -7.20 -6.94 -9.86
C ALA A 118 -8.41 -6.08 -9.49
N TYR A 119 -8.28 -5.28 -8.42
CA TYR A 119 -9.34 -4.38 -8.01
C TYR A 119 -9.61 -3.31 -9.08
N LEU A 120 -8.57 -2.69 -9.64
CA LEU A 120 -8.72 -1.70 -10.70
C LEU A 120 -9.35 -2.30 -11.97
N LYS A 121 -8.91 -3.50 -12.40
CA LYS A 121 -9.48 -4.21 -13.58
C LYS A 121 -10.96 -4.52 -13.42
N THR A 122 -11.39 -4.90 -12.21
CA THR A 122 -12.79 -5.26 -11.92
C THR A 122 -13.70 -4.05 -11.67
N HIS A 123 -13.12 -2.85 -11.41
CA HIS A 123 -13.82 -1.60 -11.17
C HIS A 123 -13.38 -0.51 -12.15
N SER A 124 -13.04 -0.89 -13.37
CA SER A 124 -12.45 0.00 -14.38
C SER A 124 -13.30 1.23 -14.65
N ASP A 125 -14.62 1.08 -14.71
CA ASP A 125 -15.55 2.17 -15.03
C ASP A 125 -15.51 3.29 -13.97
N ASP A 126 -15.27 2.95 -12.71
CA ASP A 126 -15.20 3.90 -11.61
C ASP A 126 -13.88 4.70 -11.62
N TYR A 127 -12.80 4.09 -12.10
CA TYR A 127 -11.44 4.66 -11.98
C TYR A 127 -10.86 5.15 -13.31
N TYR A 128 -11.37 4.69 -14.45
CA TYR A 128 -10.86 5.08 -15.77
C TYR A 128 -10.79 6.60 -15.98
N PRO A 129 -11.78 7.41 -15.52
CA PRO A 129 -11.70 8.86 -15.64
C PRO A 129 -10.51 9.52 -14.95
N PHE A 130 -9.91 8.86 -13.95
CA PHE A 130 -8.77 9.37 -13.20
C PHE A 130 -7.41 8.97 -13.80
N ILE A 131 -7.41 8.01 -14.73
CA ILE A 131 -6.18 7.49 -15.35
C ILE A 131 -6.11 7.75 -16.85
N MET A 132 -7.19 8.19 -17.48
CA MET A 132 -7.28 8.35 -18.93
C MET A 132 -6.22 9.29 -19.54
N ASP A 133 -5.75 10.26 -18.76
CA ASP A 133 -4.70 11.20 -19.18
C ASP A 133 -3.29 10.71 -18.82
N ASP A 134 -3.14 9.47 -18.31
CA ASP A 134 -1.82 8.92 -18.01
C ASP A 134 -0.96 8.81 -19.27
N PRO A 135 0.31 9.22 -19.22
CA PRO A 135 1.20 9.20 -20.41
C PRO A 135 1.29 7.85 -21.10
N SER A 136 1.17 6.73 -20.38
CA SER A 136 1.21 5.39 -20.97
C SER A 136 -0.03 5.10 -21.81
N LEU A 137 -1.20 5.57 -21.39
CA LEU A 137 -2.46 5.42 -22.13
C LEU A 137 -2.50 6.34 -23.34
N VAL A 138 -2.08 7.60 -23.17
CA VAL A 138 -1.97 8.56 -24.30
C VAL A 138 -1.02 8.02 -25.36
N GLN A 139 0.12 7.44 -24.97
CA GLN A 139 1.06 6.83 -25.90
C GLN A 139 0.48 5.56 -26.59
N LEU A 140 -0.26 4.73 -25.86
CA LEU A 140 -0.93 3.55 -26.41
C LEU A 140 -1.92 3.97 -27.51
N GLU A 141 -2.75 4.98 -27.25
CA GLU A 141 -3.72 5.51 -28.20
C GLU A 141 -3.02 6.12 -29.43
N ALA A 142 -2.00 6.95 -29.23
CA ALA A 142 -1.22 7.56 -30.29
C ALA A 142 -0.52 6.54 -31.19
N SER A 143 -0.16 5.37 -30.66
CA SER A 143 0.42 4.26 -31.45
C SER A 143 -0.61 3.44 -32.23
N GLY A 144 -1.91 3.69 -32.06
CA GLY A 144 -3.00 2.91 -32.64
C GLY A 144 -3.20 1.55 -31.99
N ASN A 145 -2.63 1.33 -30.80
CA ASN A 145 -2.76 0.09 -30.01
C ASN A 145 -2.54 -1.20 -30.84
N PRO A 146 -1.37 -1.41 -31.43
CA PRO A 146 -1.13 -2.53 -32.36
C PRO A 146 -1.23 -3.92 -31.69
N SER A 147 -1.12 -3.97 -30.35
CA SER A 147 -1.27 -5.21 -29.57
C SER A 147 -2.73 -5.58 -29.28
N GLY A 148 -3.66 -4.62 -29.43
CA GLY A 148 -5.07 -4.80 -29.05
C GLY A 148 -5.29 -5.00 -27.54
N ILE A 149 -4.32 -4.61 -26.70
CA ILE A 149 -4.46 -4.71 -25.24
C ILE A 149 -5.52 -3.73 -24.74
N LEU A 150 -6.32 -4.13 -23.77
CA LEU A 150 -7.26 -3.20 -23.14
C LEU A 150 -6.48 -2.08 -22.43
N PRO A 151 -6.91 -0.80 -22.57
CA PRO A 151 -6.23 0.33 -21.92
C PRO A 151 -6.00 0.11 -20.41
N ILE A 152 -6.99 -0.45 -19.71
CA ILE A 152 -6.88 -0.74 -18.29
C ILE A 152 -5.78 -1.78 -17.99
N ASP A 153 -5.67 -2.84 -18.79
CA ASP A 153 -4.63 -3.85 -18.63
C ASP A 153 -3.24 -3.26 -18.90
N HIS A 154 -3.15 -2.39 -19.93
CA HIS A 154 -1.91 -1.70 -20.24
C HIS A 154 -1.46 -0.81 -19.07
N PHE A 155 -2.37 -0.02 -18.53
CA PHE A 155 -2.09 0.82 -17.36
C PHE A 155 -1.65 -0.03 -16.17
N CYS A 156 -2.40 -1.10 -15.86
CA CYS A 156 -2.08 -2.00 -14.76
C CYS A 156 -0.67 -2.60 -14.91
N ASN A 157 -0.35 -3.13 -16.08
CA ASN A 157 0.95 -3.76 -16.33
C ASN A 157 2.12 -2.79 -16.13
N ILE A 158 1.97 -1.53 -16.58
CA ILE A 158 3.07 -0.55 -16.58
C ILE A 158 3.16 0.22 -15.25
N ASN A 159 2.02 0.58 -14.66
CA ASN A 159 1.99 1.49 -13.51
C ASN A 159 1.71 0.78 -12.19
N ILE A 160 0.86 -0.26 -12.18
CA ILE A 160 0.47 -0.95 -10.94
C ILE A 160 1.35 -2.18 -10.66
N GLU A 161 1.48 -3.09 -11.62
CA GLU A 161 2.14 -4.39 -11.43
C GLU A 161 3.67 -4.29 -11.48
N ALA A 162 4.20 -3.32 -12.23
CA ALA A 162 5.63 -3.17 -12.43
C ALA A 162 6.37 -2.85 -11.12
N MET A 163 7.38 -3.67 -10.79
CA MET A 163 8.26 -3.43 -9.65
C MET A 163 9.13 -2.19 -9.88
N GLY A 164 9.43 -1.46 -8.79
CA GLY A 164 10.25 -0.25 -8.85
C GLY A 164 9.54 1.01 -9.37
N LYS A 165 8.25 0.91 -9.74
CA LYS A 165 7.44 2.09 -10.01
C LYS A 165 7.03 2.77 -8.71
N GLU A 166 7.21 4.09 -8.69
CA GLU A 166 6.68 4.93 -7.63
C GLU A 166 5.15 4.84 -7.63
N SER A 167 4.57 4.76 -6.46
CA SER A 167 3.12 4.69 -6.34
C SER A 167 2.58 6.08 -6.06
N ASP A 168 1.62 6.46 -6.86
CA ASP A 168 0.89 7.70 -6.78
C ASP A 168 -0.39 7.59 -5.91
N GLU A 169 -1.18 8.65 -5.87
CA GLU A 169 -2.42 8.72 -5.09
C GLU A 169 -3.44 7.64 -5.48
N ILE A 170 -3.47 7.24 -6.77
CA ILE A 170 -4.40 6.20 -7.23
C ILE A 170 -4.01 4.84 -6.64
N HIS A 171 -2.72 4.51 -6.55
CA HIS A 171 -2.26 3.27 -5.93
C HIS A 171 -2.67 3.18 -4.47
N ILE A 172 -2.42 4.27 -3.69
CA ILE A 172 -2.77 4.32 -2.27
C ILE A 172 -4.28 4.17 -2.10
N THR A 173 -5.06 4.87 -2.94
CA THR A 173 -6.53 4.80 -2.93
C THR A 173 -7.03 3.38 -3.20
N LEU A 174 -6.54 2.75 -4.26
CA LEU A 174 -6.96 1.40 -4.65
C LEU A 174 -6.56 0.36 -3.60
N LEU A 175 -5.29 0.41 -3.14
CA LEU A 175 -4.76 -0.53 -2.15
C LEU A 175 -5.50 -0.40 -0.81
N SER A 176 -5.71 0.83 -0.33
CA SER A 176 -6.46 1.07 0.90
C SER A 176 -7.93 0.64 0.78
N THR A 177 -8.53 0.78 -0.40
CA THR A 177 -9.92 0.36 -0.65
C THR A 177 -10.06 -1.15 -0.66
N VAL A 178 -9.22 -1.87 -1.41
CA VAL A 178 -9.32 -3.33 -1.52
C VAL A 178 -9.00 -4.04 -0.20
N LEU A 179 -8.06 -3.51 0.58
CA LEU A 179 -7.73 -4.03 1.90
C LEU A 179 -8.65 -3.52 3.01
N LYS A 180 -9.55 -2.56 2.71
CA LYS A 180 -10.44 -1.90 3.67
C LYS A 180 -9.68 -1.25 4.83
N VAL A 181 -8.56 -0.61 4.54
CA VAL A 181 -7.69 0.05 5.51
C VAL A 181 -7.61 1.54 5.23
N LYS A 182 -7.91 2.38 6.21
CA LYS A 182 -7.67 3.83 6.11
C LYS A 182 -6.18 4.12 6.24
N VAL A 183 -5.68 4.98 5.36
CA VAL A 183 -4.29 5.45 5.37
C VAL A 183 -4.27 6.96 5.40
N GLN A 184 -3.51 7.52 6.32
CA GLN A 184 -3.21 8.95 6.39
C GLN A 184 -1.79 9.17 5.87
N VAL A 185 -1.64 10.09 4.92
CA VAL A 185 -0.32 10.47 4.39
C VAL A 185 -0.08 11.94 4.71
N ALA A 186 0.96 12.19 5.49
CA ALA A 186 1.46 13.54 5.76
C ALA A 186 2.47 13.93 4.67
N TYR A 187 2.15 14.92 3.85
CA TYR A 187 2.98 15.38 2.73
C TYR A 187 3.92 16.50 3.17
N LEU A 188 5.23 16.28 3.01
CA LEU A 188 6.29 17.29 3.18
C LEU A 188 6.89 17.65 1.82
N ASP A 189 6.07 18.15 0.93
CA ASP A 189 6.46 18.49 -0.45
C ASP A 189 6.68 19.99 -0.71
N GLY A 190 6.63 20.80 0.34
CA GLY A 190 6.85 22.26 0.27
C GLY A 190 5.71 23.05 -0.39
N ARG A 191 4.55 22.42 -0.66
CA ARG A 191 3.39 23.07 -1.28
C ARG A 191 2.54 23.89 -0.30
N SER A 192 2.90 23.94 0.99
CA SER A 192 2.20 24.82 1.95
C SER A 192 2.52 26.29 1.63
N SER A 193 1.51 27.08 1.36
CA SER A 193 1.60 28.49 0.98
C SER A 193 1.90 29.45 2.15
N ASP A 194 2.02 28.95 3.36
CA ASP A 194 2.31 29.72 4.57
C ASP A 194 3.72 29.46 5.06
N ASP A 195 4.36 30.50 5.66
CA ASP A 195 5.70 30.45 6.28
C ASP A 195 5.84 29.45 7.45
N SER A 196 4.78 28.70 7.75
CA SER A 196 4.77 27.58 8.70
C SER A 196 4.92 26.26 7.95
N PRO A 197 5.94 25.44 8.29
CA PRO A 197 6.06 24.09 7.72
C PRO A 197 5.00 23.15 8.32
N THR A 198 3.76 23.26 7.86
CA THR A 198 2.69 22.35 8.22
C THR A 198 2.58 21.26 7.17
N ALA A 199 2.59 19.99 7.60
CA ALA A 199 2.35 18.89 6.71
C ALA A 199 0.86 18.88 6.29
N ASN A 200 0.60 18.74 4.99
CA ASN A 200 -0.76 18.47 4.50
C ASN A 200 -1.06 16.99 4.71
N ILE A 201 -2.10 16.67 5.51
CA ILE A 201 -2.49 15.28 5.79
C ILE A 201 -3.70 14.94 4.94
N LEU A 202 -3.54 13.97 4.06
CA LEU A 202 -4.63 13.40 3.25
C LEU A 202 -4.97 12.00 3.74
N THR A 203 -6.25 11.64 3.68
CA THR A 203 -6.75 10.32 4.08
C THR A 203 -7.23 9.55 2.85
N TYR A 204 -6.77 8.30 2.73
CA TYR A 204 -7.12 7.40 1.63
C TYR A 204 -7.84 6.14 2.16
N PRO A 205 -8.86 5.65 1.45
CA PRO A 205 -9.58 6.40 0.43
C PRO A 205 -10.26 7.63 1.06
N ALA A 206 -10.57 8.65 0.22
CA ALA A 206 -11.22 9.87 0.69
C ALA A 206 -12.69 9.65 1.11
N PHE A 207 -13.31 8.56 0.65
CA PHE A 207 -14.66 8.15 1.02
C PHE A 207 -14.65 7.20 2.23
N ASP A 208 -15.79 7.03 2.88
CA ASP A 208 -15.91 6.11 4.00
C ASP A 208 -15.98 4.67 3.52
N LEU A 209 -15.24 3.80 4.22
CA LEU A 209 -15.33 2.37 4.03
C LEU A 209 -16.54 1.84 4.81
N ASP A 210 -17.33 0.96 4.19
CA ASP A 210 -18.49 0.33 4.85
C ASP A 210 -18.09 -0.38 6.15
N LYS A 211 -16.92 -1.02 6.12
CA LYS A 211 -16.31 -1.64 7.28
C LYS A 211 -14.78 -1.59 7.13
N SER A 212 -14.09 -0.89 8.02
CA SER A 212 -12.63 -0.91 8.07
C SER A 212 -12.12 -2.24 8.63
N SER A 213 -10.98 -2.70 8.11
CA SER A 213 -10.26 -3.87 8.63
C SER A 213 -9.46 -3.55 9.88
N LEU A 214 -9.19 -2.26 10.13
CA LEU A 214 -8.46 -1.75 11.29
C LEU A 214 -9.27 -0.65 11.97
N GLU A 215 -9.21 -0.57 13.28
CA GLU A 215 -9.88 0.47 14.08
C GLU A 215 -9.27 1.86 13.83
N THR A 216 -7.96 1.91 13.63
CA THR A 216 -7.24 3.17 13.43
C THR A 216 -6.48 3.17 12.10
N PRO A 217 -6.35 4.33 11.44
CA PRO A 217 -5.63 4.41 10.16
C PRO A 217 -4.13 4.11 10.32
N LEU A 218 -3.51 3.66 9.24
CA LEU A 218 -2.06 3.69 9.09
C LEU A 218 -1.62 5.14 8.85
N THR A 219 -0.45 5.53 9.35
CA THR A 219 0.05 6.89 9.15
C THR A 219 1.43 6.88 8.52
N LEU A 220 1.53 7.46 7.33
CA LEU A 220 2.76 7.54 6.54
C LEU A 220 3.19 8.99 6.38
N LEU A 221 4.49 9.21 6.23
CA LEU A 221 5.09 10.48 5.86
C LEU A 221 5.61 10.37 4.43
N TYR A 222 5.15 11.25 3.55
CA TYR A 222 5.70 11.39 2.20
C TYR A 222 6.72 12.54 2.14
N ARG A 223 7.89 12.25 1.62
CA ARG A 223 8.88 13.21 1.13
C ARG A 223 9.17 12.87 -0.33
N PRO A 224 9.49 13.83 -1.21
CA PRO A 224 9.74 13.52 -2.62
C PRO A 224 10.64 12.30 -2.81
N GLY A 225 10.09 11.25 -3.43
CA GLY A 225 10.76 9.97 -3.67
C GLY A 225 10.91 9.04 -2.47
N HIS A 226 10.27 9.31 -1.32
CA HIS A 226 10.44 8.50 -0.12
C HIS A 226 9.22 8.48 0.79
N TYR A 227 8.91 7.31 1.36
CA TYR A 227 7.88 7.14 2.38
C TYR A 227 8.48 6.60 3.68
N ASP A 228 8.06 7.19 4.79
CA ASP A 228 8.41 6.77 6.15
C ASP A 228 7.13 6.45 6.93
N ILE A 229 7.26 5.76 8.07
CA ILE A 229 6.15 5.51 8.99
C ILE A 229 6.20 6.53 10.13
N ILE A 230 5.03 7.08 10.49
CA ILE A 230 4.90 7.99 11.62
C ILE A 230 4.13 7.29 12.74
N TYR A 231 4.65 7.38 13.93
CA TYR A 231 4.01 6.89 15.14
C TYR A 231 3.40 8.05 15.92
N PRO A 232 2.09 8.01 16.26
CA PRO A 232 1.47 8.97 17.16
C PRO A 232 2.07 8.82 18.57
N ASN A 233 2.19 9.95 19.29
CA ASN A 233 2.57 9.96 20.71
C ASN A 233 1.46 9.42 21.59
#